data_c9c9e29201d21f66f927c252dd6c1bf3
#
_entry.id   c9c9e29201d21f66f927c252dd6c1bf3
#
_cell.length_a   1.000
_cell.length_b   1.000
_cell.length_c   1.000
_cell.angle_alpha   90.00
_cell.angle_beta   90.00
_cell.angle_gamma   90.00
#
_symmetry.space_group_name_H-M   'P 1'
#
loop_
_entity.id
_entity.type
_entity.pdbx_description
1 polymer ?
#
loop_
_entity_poly.entity_id
_entity_poly.type
_entity_poly.pdbx_seq_one_letter_code
_entity_poly.pdbx_strand_id
1 'polypeptide(L)'
;MNTWDRINRTGFFPQLVTASLKRALGGQTPRATLCQVDAAFDQGSVFRHLSLATLTDSVLIHMHVDELEDGGASVGTGIFPLSRLGTVSSIEVYREAMTSMFPAELTISVDLGAMRRSEVEPAQCGDPSCTAEHGYTVASF
;
A
#
# COMPACT_ATOMS: atom_id res chain seq x y z
N MET A 1 -2.22 -10.88 -16.83
CA MET A 1 -2.14 -9.40 -16.68
C MET A 1 -0.95 -9.08 -15.80
N ASN A 2 -0.02 -8.30 -16.30
CA ASN A 2 1.18 -7.93 -15.55
C ASN A 2 0.89 -6.80 -14.53
N THR A 3 1.87 -6.52 -13.69
CA THR A 3 1.79 -5.49 -12.63
C THR A 3 1.42 -4.12 -13.17
N TRP A 4 2.04 -3.71 -14.27
CA TRP A 4 1.87 -2.37 -14.83
C TRP A 4 0.49 -2.17 -15.45
N ASP A 5 -0.03 -3.22 -16.09
CA ASP A 5 -1.41 -3.22 -16.60
C ASP A 5 -2.44 -3.12 -15.48
N ARG A 6 -2.18 -3.79 -14.35
CA ARG A 6 -3.06 -3.68 -13.17
C ARG A 6 -3.11 -2.27 -12.65
N ILE A 7 -1.95 -1.62 -12.51
CA ILE A 7 -1.85 -0.23 -12.06
C ILE A 7 -2.59 0.70 -13.03
N ASN A 8 -2.33 0.57 -14.33
CA ASN A 8 -2.98 1.39 -15.35
C ASN A 8 -4.51 1.26 -15.32
N ARG A 9 -5.02 0.05 -15.13
CA ARG A 9 -6.46 -0.20 -15.08
C ARG A 9 -7.16 0.43 -13.89
N THR A 10 -6.45 0.74 -12.81
CA THR A 10 -7.05 1.45 -11.67
C THR A 10 -7.49 2.85 -12.03
N GLY A 11 -6.86 3.48 -13.01
CA GLY A 11 -7.09 4.88 -13.34
C GLY A 11 -6.69 5.85 -12.23
N PHE A 12 -6.02 5.37 -11.19
CA PHE A 12 -5.67 6.14 -10.00
C PHE A 12 -4.19 6.51 -10.02
N PHE A 13 -3.89 7.72 -10.48
CA PHE A 13 -2.51 8.25 -10.61
C PHE A 13 -1.50 7.20 -11.13
N PRO A 14 -1.77 6.54 -12.27
CA PRO A 14 -1.00 5.35 -12.66
C PRO A 14 0.48 5.65 -12.91
N GLN A 15 0.82 6.82 -13.40
CA GLN A 15 2.22 7.21 -13.63
C GLN A 15 2.97 7.40 -12.31
N LEU A 16 2.35 8.06 -11.34
CA LEU A 16 2.92 8.26 -10.00
C LEU A 16 3.10 6.92 -9.29
N VAL A 17 2.08 6.08 -9.30
CA VAL A 17 2.11 4.76 -8.65
C VAL A 17 3.18 3.87 -9.29
N THR A 18 3.25 3.84 -10.62
CA THR A 18 4.28 3.10 -11.35
C THR A 18 5.69 3.57 -10.98
N ALA A 19 5.93 4.87 -10.95
CA ALA A 19 7.24 5.43 -10.60
C ALA A 19 7.63 5.09 -9.16
N SER A 20 6.69 5.21 -8.21
CA SER A 20 6.93 4.88 -6.81
C SER A 20 7.21 3.39 -6.61
N LEU A 21 6.45 2.52 -7.27
CA LEU A 21 6.67 1.08 -7.18
C LEU A 21 8.02 0.67 -7.78
N LYS A 22 8.40 1.25 -8.91
CA LYS A 22 9.72 0.98 -9.52
C LYS A 22 10.87 1.34 -8.59
N ARG A 23 10.76 2.48 -7.88
CA ARG A 23 11.76 2.85 -6.86
C ARG A 23 11.81 1.84 -5.72
N ALA A 24 10.67 1.40 -5.22
CA ALA A 24 10.58 0.42 -4.14
C ALA A 24 11.13 -0.95 -4.55
N LEU A 25 10.90 -1.36 -5.80
CA LEU A 25 11.41 -2.62 -6.34
C LEU A 25 12.94 -2.67 -6.43
N GLY A 26 13.59 -1.52 -6.67
CA GLY A 26 15.05 -1.47 -6.76
C GLY A 26 15.64 -2.40 -7.83
N GLY A 27 14.95 -2.59 -8.94
CA GLY A 27 15.35 -3.49 -10.01
C GLY A 27 14.84 -4.94 -9.87
N GLN A 28 14.16 -5.29 -8.78
CA GLN A 28 13.52 -6.60 -8.64
C GLN A 28 12.30 -6.73 -9.55
N THR A 29 12.02 -7.96 -9.98
CA THR A 29 10.89 -8.27 -10.83
C THR A 29 9.65 -8.60 -9.99
N PRO A 30 8.50 -7.92 -10.20
CA PRO A 30 7.25 -8.30 -9.57
C PRO A 30 6.80 -9.69 -10.01
N ARG A 31 6.41 -10.54 -9.06
CA ARG A 31 5.84 -11.87 -9.30
C ARG A 31 4.31 -11.84 -9.32
N ALA A 32 3.73 -11.07 -8.42
CA ALA A 32 2.29 -10.91 -8.30
C ALA A 32 1.98 -9.52 -7.75
N THR A 33 0.88 -8.94 -8.18
CA THR A 33 0.43 -7.63 -7.72
C THR A 33 -1.06 -7.61 -7.56
N LEU A 34 -1.51 -7.07 -6.42
CA LEU A 34 -2.91 -6.76 -6.14
C LEU A 34 -3.06 -5.24 -6.05
N CYS A 35 -4.11 -4.72 -6.63
CA CYS A 35 -4.49 -3.31 -6.52
C CYS A 35 -5.95 -3.22 -6.15
N GLN A 36 -6.26 -2.35 -5.19
CA GLN A 36 -7.63 -2.04 -4.80
C GLN A 36 -7.76 -0.54 -4.64
N VAL A 37 -8.77 0.04 -5.27
CA VAL A 37 -9.12 1.45 -5.13
C VAL A 37 -10.42 1.52 -4.34
N ASP A 38 -10.40 2.27 -3.26
CA ASP A 38 -11.56 2.54 -2.42
C ASP A 38 -11.85 4.04 -2.40
N ALA A 39 -13.09 4.39 -2.11
CA ALA A 39 -13.51 5.76 -1.90
C ALA A 39 -14.00 5.93 -0.46
N ALA A 40 -13.48 6.96 0.19
CA ALA A 40 -13.94 7.38 1.51
C ALA A 40 -14.71 8.70 1.39
N PHE A 41 -15.76 8.83 2.17
CA PHE A 41 -16.56 10.06 2.25
C PHE A 41 -16.22 10.77 3.56
N ASP A 42 -15.76 12.00 3.46
CA ASP A 42 -15.50 12.85 4.60
C ASP A 42 -16.05 14.25 4.36
N GLN A 43 -16.89 14.73 5.28
CA GLN A 43 -17.49 16.08 5.26
C GLN A 43 -18.04 16.51 3.90
N GLY A 44 -18.69 15.60 3.18
CA GLY A 44 -19.29 15.87 1.87
C GLY A 44 -18.31 15.81 0.69
N SER A 45 -17.05 15.50 0.95
CA SER A 45 -16.03 15.26 -0.09
C SER A 45 -15.73 13.78 -0.22
N VAL A 46 -15.42 13.35 -1.45
CA VAL A 46 -15.01 11.99 -1.76
C VAL A 46 -13.51 11.99 -2.00
N PHE A 47 -12.80 11.20 -1.19
CA PHE A 47 -11.37 10.96 -1.38
C PHE A 47 -11.16 9.50 -1.77
N ARG A 48 -10.35 9.29 -2.78
CA ARG A 48 -9.98 7.94 -3.19
C ARG A 48 -8.65 7.56 -2.58
N HIS A 49 -8.51 6.29 -2.31
CA HIS A 49 -7.21 5.74 -1.98
C HIS A 49 -6.95 4.42 -2.70
N LEU A 50 -5.69 4.15 -2.95
CA LEU A 50 -5.21 2.91 -3.54
C LEU A 50 -4.42 2.14 -2.50
N SER A 51 -4.75 0.86 -2.34
CA SER A 51 -3.89 -0.12 -1.69
C SER A 51 -3.30 -1.04 -2.74
N LEU A 52 -1.98 -1.22 -2.69
CA LEU A 52 -1.25 -2.07 -3.60
C LEU A 52 -0.34 -3.00 -2.82
N ALA A 53 -0.33 -4.26 -3.17
CA ALA A 53 0.60 -5.23 -2.64
C ALA A 53 1.32 -5.91 -3.80
N THR A 54 2.64 -5.93 -3.75
CA THR A 54 3.48 -6.57 -4.77
C THR A 54 4.45 -7.54 -4.11
N LEU A 55 4.50 -8.74 -4.64
CA LEU A 55 5.41 -9.79 -4.22
C LEU A 55 6.54 -9.92 -5.22
N THR A 56 7.77 -10.02 -4.72
CA THR A 56 8.96 -10.39 -5.47
C THR A 56 9.53 -11.71 -4.93
N ASP A 57 10.69 -12.14 -5.40
CA ASP A 57 11.36 -13.32 -4.85
C ASP A 57 11.86 -13.12 -3.41
N SER A 58 12.02 -11.89 -2.95
CA SER A 58 12.65 -11.59 -1.66
C SER A 58 11.87 -10.67 -0.74
N VAL A 59 10.91 -9.90 -1.26
CA VAL A 59 10.17 -8.92 -0.46
C VAL A 59 8.69 -8.91 -0.80
N LEU A 60 7.90 -8.49 0.18
CA LEU A 60 6.53 -8.03 0.00
C LEU A 60 6.54 -6.50 0.11
N ILE A 61 6.06 -5.83 -0.92
CA ILE A 61 5.92 -4.38 -0.95
C ILE A 61 4.45 -4.03 -0.76
N HIS A 62 4.16 -3.20 0.21
CA HIS A 62 2.83 -2.64 0.41
C HIS A 62 2.87 -1.13 0.20
N MET A 63 2.03 -0.63 -0.67
CA MET A 63 1.87 0.79 -0.93
C MET A 63 0.46 1.24 -0.62
N HIS A 64 0.38 2.42 -0.06
CA HIS A 64 -0.87 3.11 0.21
C HIS A 64 -0.79 4.52 -0.37
N VAL A 65 -1.71 4.85 -1.24
CA VAL A 65 -1.74 6.14 -1.93
C VAL A 65 -3.05 6.84 -1.63
N ASP A 66 -2.94 8.01 -1.05
CA ASP A 66 -4.09 8.85 -0.70
C ASP A 66 -4.16 10.07 -1.59
N GLU A 67 -5.36 10.35 -2.10
CA GLU A 67 -5.69 11.58 -2.80
C GLU A 67 -5.82 12.72 -1.77
N LEU A 68 -5.20 13.86 -2.04
CA LEU A 68 -5.23 15.03 -1.17
C LEU A 68 -6.16 16.11 -1.72
N GLU A 69 -6.63 16.99 -0.82
CA GLU A 69 -7.58 18.07 -1.18
C GLU A 69 -7.08 19.02 -2.26
N ASP A 70 -5.78 19.27 -2.30
CA ASP A 70 -5.14 20.19 -3.24
C ASP A 70 -4.85 19.60 -4.62
N GLY A 71 -5.34 18.39 -4.89
CA GLY A 71 -5.03 17.65 -6.12
C GLY A 71 -3.71 16.89 -6.05
N GLY A 72 -3.02 16.92 -4.91
CA GLY A 72 -1.83 16.12 -4.66
C GLY A 72 -2.16 14.68 -4.26
N ALA A 73 -1.13 13.93 -3.97
CA ALA A 73 -1.24 12.58 -3.44
C ALA A 73 -0.11 12.30 -2.45
N SER A 74 -0.40 11.51 -1.45
CA SER A 74 0.62 10.98 -0.55
C SER A 74 0.82 9.49 -0.81
N VAL A 75 2.07 9.03 -0.74
CA VAL A 75 2.44 7.64 -0.97
C VAL A 75 3.19 7.12 0.24
N GLY A 76 2.61 6.14 0.92
CA GLY A 76 3.29 5.37 1.95
C GLY A 76 3.73 4.01 1.39
N THR A 77 4.97 3.62 1.62
CA THR A 77 5.51 2.35 1.13
C THR A 77 6.19 1.60 2.26
N GLY A 78 5.79 0.35 2.46
CA GLY A 78 6.47 -0.60 3.33
C GLY A 78 7.12 -1.70 2.48
N ILE A 79 8.35 -2.06 2.82
CA ILE A 79 9.09 -3.14 2.17
C ILE A 79 9.43 -4.16 3.24
N PHE A 80 8.89 -5.35 3.12
CA PHE A 80 8.99 -6.41 4.13
C PHE A 80 9.78 -7.59 3.55
N PRO A 81 10.96 -7.90 4.07
CA PRO A 81 11.68 -9.11 3.66
C PRO A 81 10.83 -10.35 3.92
N LEU A 82 10.72 -11.24 2.94
CA LEU A 82 9.92 -12.46 3.09
C LEU A 82 10.40 -13.33 4.24
N SER A 83 11.70 -13.32 4.50
CA SER A 83 12.32 -14.07 5.62
C SER A 83 11.89 -13.58 7.01
N ARG A 84 11.30 -12.40 7.11
CA ARG A 84 10.84 -11.78 8.37
C ARG A 84 9.33 -11.75 8.52
N LEU A 85 8.59 -12.24 7.56
CA LEU A 85 7.15 -12.36 7.68
C LEU A 85 6.80 -13.42 8.74
N GLY A 86 5.74 -13.15 9.49
CA GLY A 86 5.18 -14.11 10.43
C GLY A 86 4.26 -15.10 9.72
N THR A 87 3.17 -15.45 10.38
CA THR A 87 2.19 -16.40 9.85
C THR A 87 1.50 -15.87 8.60
N VAL A 88 1.38 -16.72 7.60
CA VAL A 88 0.52 -16.50 6.44
C VAL A 88 -0.64 -17.47 6.53
N SER A 89 -1.86 -16.97 6.43
CA SER A 89 -3.06 -17.78 6.45
C SER A 89 -4.00 -17.41 5.30
N SER A 90 -4.84 -18.36 4.89
CA SER A 90 -5.84 -18.12 3.88
C SER A 90 -7.18 -18.68 4.29
N ILE A 91 -8.24 -18.02 3.85
CA ILE A 91 -9.61 -18.50 3.96
C ILE A 91 -10.18 -18.54 2.55
N GLU A 92 -10.69 -19.70 2.16
CA GLU A 92 -11.35 -19.92 0.88
C GLU A 92 -12.82 -20.15 1.11
N VAL A 93 -13.67 -19.46 0.37
CA VAL A 93 -15.12 -19.64 0.44
C VAL A 93 -15.63 -20.26 -0.86
N TYR A 94 -16.28 -21.40 -0.76
CA TYR A 94 -16.90 -22.11 -1.87
C TYR A 94 -18.42 -22.00 -1.76
N ARG A 95 -19.07 -21.43 -2.76
CA ARG A 95 -20.54 -21.27 -2.76
C ARG A 95 -21.27 -22.58 -3.03
N GLU A 96 -20.66 -23.43 -3.86
CA GLU A 96 -21.17 -24.76 -4.20
C GLU A 96 -20.07 -25.80 -3.94
N ALA A 97 -19.90 -26.19 -2.69
CA ALA A 97 -18.75 -26.99 -2.26
C ALA A 97 -18.67 -28.38 -2.93
N MET A 98 -19.79 -28.94 -3.40
CA MET A 98 -19.80 -30.26 -4.02
C MET A 98 -19.31 -30.24 -5.49
N THR A 99 -19.38 -29.10 -6.15
CA THR A 99 -19.12 -28.96 -7.59
C THR A 99 -18.08 -27.94 -7.96
N SER A 100 -17.83 -26.95 -7.09
CA SER A 100 -16.85 -25.90 -7.36
C SER A 100 -15.42 -26.40 -7.15
N MET A 101 -14.57 -26.19 -8.16
CA MET A 101 -13.13 -26.46 -8.09
C MET A 101 -12.32 -25.25 -7.65
N PHE A 102 -12.92 -24.06 -7.69
CA PHE A 102 -12.27 -22.81 -7.35
C PHE A 102 -13.10 -22.06 -6.30
N PRO A 103 -12.43 -21.37 -5.35
CA PRO A 103 -13.15 -20.56 -4.39
C PRO A 103 -13.84 -19.38 -5.06
N ALA A 104 -15.01 -19.01 -4.54
CA ALA A 104 -15.69 -17.76 -4.90
C ALA A 104 -15.05 -16.55 -4.27
N GLU A 105 -14.46 -16.73 -3.08
CA GLU A 105 -13.74 -15.69 -2.35
C GLU A 105 -12.45 -16.28 -1.76
N LEU A 106 -11.39 -15.47 -1.77
CA LEU A 106 -10.11 -15.80 -1.17
C LEU A 106 -9.64 -14.64 -0.31
N THR A 107 -9.39 -14.90 0.96
CA THR A 107 -8.77 -13.94 1.88
C THR A 107 -7.40 -14.47 2.28
N ILE A 108 -6.38 -13.65 2.11
CA ILE A 108 -5.02 -13.94 2.54
C ILE A 108 -4.66 -12.94 3.63
N SER A 109 -4.22 -13.46 4.78
CA SER A 109 -3.73 -12.64 5.89
C SER A 109 -2.25 -12.91 6.11
N VAL A 110 -1.49 -11.85 6.24
CA VAL A 110 -0.05 -11.91 6.44
C VAL A 110 0.31 -11.13 7.70
N ASP A 111 1.01 -11.79 8.61
CA ASP A 111 1.58 -11.12 9.78
C ASP A 111 2.88 -10.44 9.37
N LEU A 112 2.87 -9.10 9.35
CA LEU A 112 4.03 -8.29 8.99
C LEU A 112 4.97 -8.04 10.17
N GLY A 113 4.65 -8.54 11.36
CA GLY A 113 5.39 -8.29 12.58
C GLY A 113 5.07 -6.93 13.20
N ALA A 114 5.79 -6.58 14.28
CA ALA A 114 5.63 -5.29 14.93
C ALA A 114 6.18 -4.18 14.02
N MET A 115 5.28 -3.33 13.54
CA MET A 115 5.68 -2.14 12.78
C MET A 115 6.10 -1.04 13.73
N ARG A 116 7.33 -0.56 13.56
CA ARG A 116 7.76 0.70 14.14
C ARG A 116 7.74 1.75 13.04
N ARG A 117 6.93 2.77 13.23
CA ARG A 117 6.89 3.93 12.35
C ARG A 117 7.69 5.05 12.97
N SER A 118 8.70 5.53 12.25
CA SER A 118 9.41 6.76 12.58
C SER A 118 9.01 7.81 11.56
N GLU A 119 8.45 8.91 12.01
CA GLU A 119 8.19 10.07 11.17
C GLU A 119 9.26 11.11 11.46
N VAL A 120 9.98 11.50 10.41
CA VAL A 120 10.94 12.61 10.48
C VAL A 120 10.31 13.78 9.76
N GLU A 121 9.95 14.79 10.51
CA GLU A 121 9.45 16.03 9.95
C GLU A 121 10.62 16.96 9.60
N PRO A 122 10.47 17.81 8.55
CA PRO A 122 11.46 18.81 8.24
C PRO A 122 11.69 19.74 9.44
N ALA A 123 12.92 20.15 9.66
CA ALA A 123 13.27 21.09 10.72
C ALA A 123 12.61 22.47 10.54
N GLN A 124 12.06 22.72 9.36
CA GLN A 124 11.30 23.93 9.04
C GLN A 124 9.98 23.54 8.42
N CYS A 125 8.88 24.03 8.95
CA CYS A 125 7.53 23.70 8.51
C CYS A 125 7.02 24.57 7.35
N GLY A 126 7.82 25.38 6.72
CA GLY A 126 7.40 26.30 5.67
C GLY A 126 6.57 27.51 6.15
N ASP A 127 6.24 27.58 7.43
CA ASP A 127 5.58 28.73 8.06
C ASP A 127 6.66 29.59 8.76
N PRO A 128 6.98 30.80 8.24
CA PRO A 128 8.01 31.65 8.84
C PRO A 128 7.67 32.16 10.25
N SER A 129 6.41 32.05 10.67
CA SER A 129 5.96 32.40 12.01
C SER A 129 5.95 31.24 13.00
N CYS A 130 6.27 30.04 12.55
CA CYS A 130 6.28 28.85 13.39
C CYS A 130 7.43 28.89 14.39
N THR A 131 7.11 28.79 15.69
CA THR A 131 8.08 28.72 16.76
C THR A 131 8.20 27.34 17.39
N ALA A 132 7.49 26.33 16.83
CA ALA A 132 7.53 24.96 17.31
C ALA A 132 8.86 24.29 16.96
N GLU A 133 9.38 23.47 17.87
CA GLU A 133 10.48 22.57 17.55
C GLU A 133 9.95 21.40 16.73
N HIS A 134 10.50 21.26 15.53
CA HIS A 134 10.18 20.13 14.65
C HIS A 134 11.19 19.01 14.88
N GLY A 135 10.72 17.97 15.57
CA GLY A 135 11.49 16.75 15.81
C GLY A 135 10.95 15.58 15.01
N TYR A 136 11.35 14.39 15.38
CA TYR A 136 10.78 13.15 14.85
C TYR A 136 9.91 12.47 15.92
N THR A 137 8.81 11.90 15.48
CA THR A 137 7.91 11.12 16.34
C THR A 137 8.06 9.65 15.99
N VAL A 138 8.20 8.81 17.00
CA VAL A 138 8.22 7.36 16.84
C VAL A 138 6.90 6.80 17.35
N ALA A 139 6.12 6.20 16.47
CA ALA A 139 4.94 5.44 16.85
C ALA A 139 5.22 3.94 16.67
N SER A 140 4.82 3.15 17.66
CA SER A 140 4.89 1.68 17.61
C SER A 140 3.46 1.13 17.59
N PHE A 141 3.16 0.26 16.68
CA PHE A 141 1.87 -0.42 16.56
C PHE A 141 2.03 -1.91 16.78
#